data_c2ca718c03ff25ac4f5a3ef58be00c6d
#
_entry.id   c2ca718c03ff25ac4f5a3ef58be00c6d
#
_cell.length_a   1.000
_cell.length_b   1.000
_cell.length_c   1.000
_cell.angle_alpha   90.00
_cell.angle_beta   90.00
_cell.angle_gamma   90.00
#
_symmetry.space_group_name_H-M   'P 1'
#
loop_
_entity.id
_entity.type
_entity.pdbx_description
1 polymer ?
#
loop_
_entity_poly.entity_id
_entity_poly.type
_entity_poly.pdbx_seq_one_letter_code
_entity_poly.pdbx_strand_id
1 'polypeptide(L)'
;MDPKNYKRVLSRYATGIAIIVTKIDKYSVNAITINSFSSISLNPPFISWSLDKYSSTYSNFQNIKLFDVYILSFRQKKISNFFSSNTQALFNSKVIKDLQKFSLAKLSCATIKKYTFGDHLFFLARVKKYKLNSNIRPLIYFSGTYK
;
A
#
# COMPACT_ATOMS: atom_id res chain seq x y z
N MET A 1 1.47 -4.54 28.17
CA MET A 1 0.61 -5.14 27.11
C MET A 1 1.43 -6.18 26.36
N ASP A 2 0.88 -7.38 26.13
CA ASP A 2 1.52 -8.42 25.34
C ASP A 2 1.36 -8.13 23.83
N PRO A 3 2.45 -7.85 23.09
CA PRO A 3 2.37 -7.50 21.67
C PRO A 3 1.78 -8.61 20.80
N LYS A 4 1.99 -9.88 21.17
CA LYS A 4 1.49 -11.04 20.41
C LYS A 4 -0.03 -11.12 20.50
N ASN A 5 -0.58 -10.97 21.69
CA ASN A 5 -2.03 -10.96 21.88
C ASN A 5 -2.66 -9.72 21.25
N TYR A 6 -2.03 -8.56 21.33
CA TYR A 6 -2.51 -7.34 20.69
C TYR A 6 -2.59 -7.50 19.16
N LYS A 7 -1.56 -8.06 18.51
CA LYS A 7 -1.61 -8.40 17.08
C LYS A 7 -2.76 -9.34 16.72
N ARG A 8 -3.04 -10.33 17.57
CA ARG A 8 -4.19 -11.25 17.36
C ARG A 8 -5.52 -10.50 17.40
N VAL A 9 -5.69 -9.57 18.33
CA VAL A 9 -6.90 -8.73 18.40
C VAL A 9 -7.02 -7.90 17.13
N LEU A 10 -5.98 -7.17 16.73
CA LEU A 10 -5.99 -6.34 15.52
C LEU A 10 -6.26 -7.17 14.24
N SER A 11 -5.78 -8.41 14.19
CA SER A 11 -5.98 -9.29 13.03
C SER A 11 -7.44 -9.71 12.82
N ARG A 12 -8.32 -9.47 13.79
CA ARG A 12 -9.77 -9.72 13.65
C ARG A 12 -10.48 -8.65 12.83
N TYR A 13 -9.82 -7.54 12.59
CA TYR A 13 -10.32 -6.54 11.65
C TYR A 13 -9.86 -6.89 10.24
N ALA A 14 -10.79 -7.35 9.40
CA ALA A 14 -10.51 -7.67 8.01
C ALA A 14 -10.18 -6.40 7.23
N THR A 15 -9.11 -6.43 6.45
CA THR A 15 -8.68 -5.30 5.62
C THR A 15 -8.60 -5.70 4.15
N GLY A 16 -8.66 -4.71 3.25
CA GLY A 16 -8.11 -4.85 1.92
C GLY A 16 -6.58 -4.88 1.96
N ILE A 17 -5.98 -5.07 0.79
CA ILE A 17 -4.55 -4.97 0.57
C ILE A 17 -4.29 -3.97 -0.53
N ALA A 18 -3.31 -3.11 -0.33
CA ALA A 18 -2.84 -2.18 -1.34
C ALA A 18 -1.32 -2.26 -1.51
N ILE A 19 -0.84 -1.79 -2.66
CA ILE A 19 0.59 -1.59 -2.91
C ILE A 19 0.83 -0.11 -3.16
N ILE A 20 1.74 0.47 -2.40
CA ILE A 20 2.28 1.81 -2.62
C ILE A 20 3.44 1.70 -3.59
N VAL A 21 3.41 2.47 -4.66
CA VAL A 21 4.47 2.50 -5.68
C VAL A 21 4.98 3.92 -5.83
N THR A 22 6.28 4.12 -5.75
CA THR A 22 6.93 5.39 -6.05
C THR A 22 8.06 5.19 -7.05
N LYS A 23 8.26 6.15 -7.94
CA LYS A 23 9.34 6.10 -8.93
C LYS A 23 10.69 6.37 -8.25
N ILE A 24 11.69 5.57 -8.59
CA ILE A 24 13.10 5.85 -8.30
C ILE A 24 13.68 6.70 -9.43
N ASP A 25 13.49 6.23 -10.65
CA ASP A 25 13.92 6.87 -11.91
C ASP A 25 12.96 6.49 -13.05
N LYS A 26 13.34 6.72 -14.31
CA LYS A 26 12.50 6.35 -15.46
C LYS A 26 12.37 4.85 -15.70
N TYR A 27 13.22 4.03 -15.08
CA TYR A 27 13.29 2.59 -15.31
C TYR A 27 12.82 1.75 -14.12
N SER A 28 12.87 2.30 -12.91
CA SER A 28 12.66 1.54 -11.68
C SER A 28 11.73 2.22 -10.69
N VAL A 29 11.11 1.40 -9.85
CA VAL A 29 10.18 1.82 -8.80
C VAL A 29 10.52 1.14 -7.48
N ASN A 30 10.22 1.83 -6.37
CA ASN A 30 10.02 1.21 -5.07
C ASN A 30 8.54 0.85 -4.92
N ALA A 31 8.26 -0.32 -4.36
CA ALA A 31 6.91 -0.76 -4.06
C ALA A 31 6.85 -1.49 -2.71
N ILE A 32 5.77 -1.33 -1.98
CA ILE A 32 5.52 -1.97 -0.69
C ILE A 32 4.06 -2.38 -0.54
N THR A 33 3.84 -3.59 -0.03
CA THR A 33 2.51 -4.08 0.32
C THR A 33 2.09 -3.54 1.68
N ILE A 34 0.88 -3.00 1.76
CA ILE A 34 0.29 -2.47 2.98
C ILE A 34 -1.16 -2.96 3.16
N ASN A 35 -1.60 -2.98 4.41
CA ASN A 35 -3.02 -3.12 4.79
C ASN A 35 -3.50 -1.94 5.66
N SER A 36 -2.69 -0.92 5.81
CA SER A 36 -2.97 0.26 6.64
C SER A 36 -3.68 1.40 5.86
N PHE A 37 -4.06 1.15 4.60
CA PHE A 37 -4.78 2.13 3.78
C PHE A 37 -6.14 2.49 4.40
N SER A 38 -6.43 3.80 4.46
CA SER A 38 -7.75 4.31 4.85
C SER A 38 -8.14 5.55 4.05
N SER A 39 -9.40 5.65 3.66
CA SER A 39 -9.99 6.88 3.18
C SER A 39 -10.24 7.83 4.35
N ILE A 40 -9.95 9.13 4.18
CA ILE A 40 -10.10 10.14 5.22
C ILE A 40 -11.18 11.15 4.86
N SER A 41 -11.17 11.68 3.64
CA SER A 41 -12.06 12.73 3.20
C SER A 41 -12.34 12.64 1.72
N LEU A 42 -13.55 13.01 1.30
CA LEU A 42 -13.94 13.10 -0.10
C LEU A 42 -13.71 14.49 -0.68
N ASN A 43 -13.88 15.54 0.12
CA ASN A 43 -13.70 16.92 -0.33
C ASN A 43 -13.02 17.76 0.77
N PRO A 44 -11.74 18.11 0.63
CA PRO A 44 -10.81 17.59 -0.39
C PRO A 44 -10.52 16.08 -0.22
N PRO A 45 -10.14 15.38 -1.30
CA PRO A 45 -9.93 13.94 -1.26
C PRO A 45 -8.62 13.59 -0.58
N PHE A 46 -8.68 13.03 0.63
CA PHE A 46 -7.54 12.57 1.42
C PHE A 46 -7.60 11.09 1.71
N ILE A 47 -6.43 10.50 1.75
CA ILE A 47 -6.19 9.12 2.21
C ILE A 47 -5.05 9.10 3.23
N SER A 48 -4.97 8.02 3.98
CA SER A 48 -3.83 7.74 4.85
C SER A 48 -3.30 6.33 4.69
N TRP A 49 -2.06 6.13 5.09
CA TRP A 49 -1.40 4.84 5.27
C TRP A 49 -0.24 4.97 6.25
N SER A 50 0.27 3.86 6.74
CA SER A 50 1.33 3.84 7.74
C SER A 50 2.48 2.92 7.32
N LEU A 51 3.70 3.32 7.67
CA LEU A 51 4.94 2.63 7.38
C LEU A 51 5.66 2.28 8.68
N ASP A 52 5.98 1.01 8.88
CA ASP A 52 6.78 0.54 10.00
C ASP A 52 8.21 1.13 9.92
N LYS A 53 8.62 1.84 10.96
CA LYS A 53 9.93 2.48 11.06
C LYS A 53 11.09 1.50 11.13
N TYR A 54 10.82 0.27 11.55
CA TYR A 54 11.82 -0.80 11.66
C TYR A 54 11.85 -1.73 10.45
N SER A 55 10.98 -1.48 9.45
CA SER A 55 11.02 -2.25 8.21
C SER A 55 12.27 -1.94 7.40
N SER A 56 12.80 -2.94 6.70
CA SER A 56 13.93 -2.76 5.77
C SER A 56 13.64 -1.78 4.63
N THR A 57 12.36 -1.46 4.40
CA THR A 57 11.90 -0.58 3.34
C THR A 57 11.74 0.88 3.77
N TYR A 58 11.89 1.17 5.05
CA TYR A 58 11.64 2.49 5.62
C TYR A 58 12.40 3.61 4.90
N SER A 59 13.70 3.42 4.66
CA SER A 59 14.54 4.40 3.95
C SER A 59 14.05 4.75 2.55
N ASN A 60 13.40 3.80 1.87
CA ASN A 60 12.90 3.98 0.51
C ASN A 60 11.60 4.81 0.45
N PHE A 61 10.86 4.85 1.56
CA PHE A 61 9.51 5.46 1.57
C PHE A 61 9.37 6.66 2.50
N GLN A 62 10.22 6.82 3.51
CA GLN A 62 10.05 7.87 4.53
C GLN A 62 9.94 9.30 3.97
N ASN A 63 10.51 9.57 2.80
CA ASN A 63 10.55 10.90 2.19
C ASN A 63 9.79 11.00 0.86
N ILE A 64 8.93 10.03 0.54
CA ILE A 64 8.19 10.07 -0.71
C ILE A 64 7.21 11.26 -0.75
N LYS A 65 7.21 11.95 -1.88
CA LYS A 65 6.29 13.07 -2.15
C LYS A 65 5.13 12.66 -3.05
N LEU A 66 5.42 11.90 -4.09
CA LEU A 66 4.44 11.40 -5.07
C LEU A 66 4.47 9.89 -5.10
N PHE A 67 3.30 9.28 -5.11
CA PHE A 67 3.15 7.83 -5.16
C PHE A 67 1.80 7.42 -5.73
N ASP A 68 1.75 6.19 -6.22
CA ASP A 68 0.52 5.54 -6.63
C ASP A 68 0.11 4.48 -5.59
N VAL A 69 -1.19 4.37 -5.36
CA VAL A 69 -1.81 3.30 -4.56
C VAL A 69 -2.56 2.37 -5.49
N TYR A 70 -2.23 1.09 -5.47
CA TYR A 70 -2.96 0.05 -6.20
C TYR A 70 -3.75 -0.82 -5.22
N ILE A 71 -5.08 -0.79 -5.31
CA ILE A 71 -5.97 -1.64 -4.51
C ILE A 71 -6.04 -3.01 -5.16
N LEU A 72 -5.62 -4.06 -4.43
CA LEU A 72 -5.42 -5.38 -5.01
C LEU A 72 -6.70 -6.18 -5.15
N SER A 73 -6.78 -6.91 -6.27
CA SER A 73 -7.78 -7.96 -6.48
C SER A 73 -7.32 -9.30 -5.91
N PHE A 74 -8.25 -10.24 -5.72
CA PHE A 74 -7.96 -11.59 -5.24
C PHE A 74 -6.94 -12.36 -6.11
N ARG A 75 -6.78 -11.98 -7.37
CA ARG A 75 -5.80 -12.57 -8.31
C ARG A 75 -4.36 -12.19 -8.00
N GLN A 76 -4.15 -11.17 -7.16
CA GLN A 76 -2.84 -10.54 -6.95
C GLN A 76 -2.15 -10.98 -5.66
N LYS A 77 -2.53 -12.12 -5.07
CA LYS A 77 -1.88 -12.68 -3.87
C LYS A 77 -0.37 -12.85 -4.05
N LYS A 78 0.08 -13.33 -5.22
CA LYS A 78 1.52 -13.50 -5.51
C LYS A 78 2.25 -12.16 -5.55
N ILE A 79 1.64 -11.12 -6.13
CA ILE A 79 2.21 -9.76 -6.18
C ILE A 79 2.28 -9.16 -4.79
N SER A 80 1.23 -9.35 -3.97
CA SER A 80 1.22 -8.92 -2.58
C SER A 80 2.37 -9.55 -1.79
N ASN A 81 2.57 -10.87 -1.90
CA ASN A 81 3.68 -11.56 -1.26
C ASN A 81 5.04 -11.09 -1.77
N PHE A 82 5.17 -10.86 -3.08
CA PHE A 82 6.41 -10.37 -3.68
C PHE A 82 6.85 -9.04 -3.05
N PHE A 83 5.96 -8.04 -2.99
CA PHE A 83 6.28 -6.73 -2.42
C PHE A 83 6.18 -6.66 -0.88
N SER A 84 5.87 -7.75 -0.21
CA SER A 84 6.08 -7.90 1.24
C SER A 84 7.55 -8.20 1.58
N SER A 85 8.34 -8.72 0.63
CA SER A 85 9.73 -9.12 0.81
C SER A 85 10.71 -8.38 -0.09
N ASN A 86 10.24 -7.82 -1.21
CA ASN A 86 11.03 -7.12 -2.22
C ASN A 86 10.49 -5.71 -2.40
N THR A 87 11.38 -4.73 -2.45
CA THR A 87 11.00 -3.32 -2.49
C THR A 87 11.20 -2.65 -3.85
N GLN A 88 11.91 -3.29 -4.76
CA GLN A 88 12.25 -2.72 -6.05
C GLN A 88 11.80 -3.58 -7.22
N ALA A 89 11.38 -2.94 -8.30
CA ALA A 89 11.08 -3.59 -9.56
C ALA A 89 11.40 -2.65 -10.73
N LEU A 90 11.67 -3.24 -11.90
CA LEU A 90 11.74 -2.48 -13.14
C LEU A 90 10.33 -2.04 -13.56
N PHE A 91 10.21 -0.81 -14.04
CA PHE A 91 8.90 -0.22 -14.40
C PHE A 91 8.18 -1.02 -15.49
N ASN A 92 8.92 -1.60 -16.44
CA ASN A 92 8.38 -2.43 -17.53
C ASN A 92 8.34 -3.93 -17.21
N SER A 93 8.67 -4.34 -15.98
CA SER A 93 8.65 -5.74 -15.57
C SER A 93 7.24 -6.33 -15.59
N LYS A 94 7.17 -7.67 -15.70
CA LYS A 94 5.89 -8.38 -15.66
C LYS A 94 5.11 -8.10 -14.37
N VAL A 95 5.79 -8.04 -13.22
CA VAL A 95 5.13 -7.81 -11.92
C VAL A 95 4.43 -6.44 -11.88
N ILE A 96 5.03 -5.40 -12.43
CA ILE A 96 4.41 -4.07 -12.50
C ILE A 96 3.28 -4.04 -13.53
N LYS A 97 3.44 -4.67 -14.69
CA LYS A 97 2.37 -4.79 -15.69
C LYS A 97 1.15 -5.54 -15.14
N ASP A 98 1.38 -6.64 -14.43
CA ASP A 98 0.31 -7.41 -13.78
C ASP A 98 -0.34 -6.61 -12.62
N LEU A 99 0.47 -5.86 -11.86
CA LEU A 99 -0.06 -4.94 -10.85
C LEU A 99 -1.03 -3.93 -11.47
N GLN A 100 -0.61 -3.27 -12.55
CA GLN A 100 -1.43 -2.27 -13.24
C GLN A 100 -2.69 -2.86 -13.88
N LYS A 101 -2.59 -4.07 -14.45
CA LYS A 101 -3.68 -4.72 -15.19
C LYS A 101 -4.76 -5.27 -14.28
N PHE A 102 -4.38 -5.89 -13.17
CA PHE A 102 -5.30 -6.69 -12.36
C PHE A 102 -5.73 -6.03 -11.04
N SER A 103 -5.18 -4.86 -10.69
CA SER A 103 -5.68 -4.10 -9.54
C SER A 103 -7.10 -3.61 -9.77
N LEU A 104 -7.87 -3.48 -8.69
CA LEU A 104 -9.26 -2.99 -8.73
C LEU A 104 -9.30 -1.51 -9.06
N ALA A 105 -8.41 -0.75 -8.45
CA ALA A 105 -8.34 0.69 -8.63
C ALA A 105 -6.90 1.19 -8.45
N LYS A 106 -6.64 2.35 -9.01
CA LYS A 106 -5.40 3.11 -8.84
C LYS A 106 -5.72 4.51 -8.35
N LEU A 107 -4.95 5.00 -7.37
CA LEU A 107 -4.97 6.38 -6.90
C LEU A 107 -3.58 6.97 -7.08
N SER A 108 -3.46 8.15 -7.69
CA SER A 108 -2.20 8.89 -7.75
C SER A 108 -2.25 10.00 -6.71
N CYS A 109 -1.29 10.00 -5.78
CA CYS A 109 -1.33 10.77 -4.55
C CYS A 109 -0.09 11.63 -4.36
N ALA A 110 -0.26 12.69 -3.57
CA ALA A 110 0.81 13.54 -3.08
C ALA A 110 0.79 13.57 -1.55
N THR A 111 1.91 13.32 -0.91
CA THR A 111 2.07 13.45 0.55
C THR A 111 1.86 14.91 0.97
N ILE A 112 0.95 15.14 1.91
CA ILE A 112 0.66 16.46 2.48
C ILE A 112 1.40 16.64 3.81
N LYS A 113 1.25 15.66 4.72
CA LYS A 113 1.89 15.65 6.03
C LYS A 113 2.28 14.24 6.45
N LYS A 114 3.26 14.17 7.32
CA LYS A 114 3.71 12.93 7.97
C LYS A 114 3.75 13.15 9.48
N TYR A 115 3.34 12.12 10.22
CA TYR A 115 3.38 12.12 11.69
C TYR A 115 3.96 10.81 12.19
N THR A 116 4.83 10.88 13.20
CA THR A 116 5.31 9.68 13.89
C THR A 116 4.38 9.33 15.03
N PHE A 117 3.85 8.13 15.02
CA PHE A 117 3.08 7.55 16.11
C PHE A 117 3.69 6.20 16.50
N GLY A 118 4.30 6.13 17.68
CA GLY A 118 4.95 4.91 18.14
C GLY A 118 6.01 4.41 17.17
N ASP A 119 5.85 3.18 16.71
CA ASP A 119 6.74 2.49 15.76
C ASP A 119 6.40 2.71 14.28
N HIS A 120 5.43 3.58 13.97
CA HIS A 120 5.00 3.86 12.61
C HIS A 120 5.12 5.33 12.22
N LEU A 121 5.39 5.55 10.94
CA LEU A 121 5.27 6.83 10.25
C LEU A 121 3.94 6.86 9.49
N PHE A 122 3.06 7.74 9.91
CA PHE A 122 1.75 7.97 9.31
C PHE A 122 1.85 9.00 8.18
N PHE A 123 1.28 8.67 7.04
CA PHE A 123 1.19 9.55 5.87
C PHE A 123 -0.24 10.04 5.70
N LEU A 124 -0.42 11.34 5.61
CA LEU A 124 -1.62 11.98 5.09
C LEU A 124 -1.35 12.45 3.66
N ALA A 125 -2.13 11.99 2.71
CA ALA A 125 -1.93 12.29 1.30
C ALA A 125 -3.21 12.75 0.60
N ARG A 126 -3.03 13.65 -0.36
CA ARG A 126 -4.10 14.12 -1.24
C ARG A 126 -4.15 13.29 -2.51
N VAL A 127 -5.33 12.81 -2.86
CA VAL A 127 -5.57 12.14 -4.13
C VAL A 127 -5.63 13.19 -5.25
N LYS A 128 -4.81 13.02 -6.28
CA LYS A 128 -4.72 13.90 -7.45
C LYS A 128 -5.47 13.34 -8.65
N LYS A 129 -5.41 12.02 -8.83
CA LYS A 129 -6.09 11.28 -9.90
C LYS A 129 -6.49 9.92 -9.39
N TYR A 130 -7.50 9.35 -9.98
CA TYR A 130 -7.91 7.97 -9.71
C TYR A 130 -8.41 7.29 -10.97
N LYS A 131 -8.37 5.97 -10.95
CA LYS A 131 -8.89 5.11 -12.01
C LYS A 131 -9.50 3.86 -11.41
N LEU A 132 -10.72 3.53 -11.79
CA LEU A 132 -11.34 2.24 -11.52
C LEU A 132 -10.99 1.28 -12.67
N ASN A 133 -10.43 0.12 -12.34
CA ASN A 133 -9.98 -0.84 -13.35
C ASN A 133 -10.91 -2.05 -13.49
N SER A 134 -11.46 -2.55 -12.37
CA SER A 134 -12.17 -3.84 -12.36
C SER A 134 -13.16 -3.93 -11.21
N ASN A 135 -14.23 -4.71 -11.41
CA ASN A 135 -15.24 -5.02 -10.39
C ASN A 135 -15.12 -6.44 -9.82
N ILE A 136 -13.97 -7.10 -10.00
CA ILE A 136 -13.74 -8.42 -9.40
C ILE A 136 -13.49 -8.30 -7.90
N ARG A 137 -13.51 -9.45 -7.19
CA ARG A 137 -13.34 -9.49 -5.72
C ARG A 137 -12.01 -8.88 -5.27
N PRO A 138 -12.00 -8.18 -4.13
CA PRO A 138 -10.77 -7.68 -3.52
C PRO A 138 -9.92 -8.82 -2.95
N LEU A 139 -8.62 -8.55 -2.77
CA LEU A 139 -7.76 -9.35 -1.91
C LEU A 139 -8.00 -8.89 -0.46
N ILE A 140 -8.45 -9.82 0.38
CA ILE A 140 -8.75 -9.54 1.79
C ILE A 140 -7.70 -10.21 2.68
N TYR A 141 -7.29 -9.49 3.72
CA TYR A 141 -6.40 -9.99 4.77
C TYR A 141 -7.18 -10.09 6.08
N PHE A 142 -7.21 -11.28 6.66
CA PHE A 142 -7.93 -11.58 7.90
C PHE A 142 -7.22 -12.68 8.67
N SER A 143 -7.03 -12.47 9.97
CA SER A 143 -6.39 -13.44 10.86
C SER A 143 -5.05 -13.97 10.36
N GLY A 144 -4.23 -13.08 9.78
CA GLY A 144 -2.89 -13.42 9.31
C GLY A 144 -2.83 -14.13 7.95
N THR A 145 -3.97 -14.24 7.24
CA THR A 145 -4.04 -14.93 5.94
C THR A 145 -4.83 -14.14 4.90
N TYR A 146 -4.53 -14.38 3.62
CA TYR A 146 -5.35 -13.87 2.53
C TYR A 146 -6.63 -14.69 2.36
N LYS A 147 -7.71 -14.00 2.05
CA LYS A 147 -9.05 -14.57 1.78
C LYS A 147 -9.54 -14.19 0.38
#